data_51b0bf20dd35b01a490c7343f604c400
#
_entry.id   51b0bf20dd35b01a490c7343f604c400
#
_cell.length_a   1.000
_cell.length_b   1.000
_cell.length_c   1.000
_cell.angle_alpha   90.00
_cell.angle_beta   90.00
_cell.angle_gamma   90.00
#
_symmetry.space_group_name_H-M   'P 1'
#
loop_
_entity.id
_entity.type
_entity.pdbx_description
1 polymer ?
#
loop_
_entity_poly.entity_id
_entity_poly.type
_entity_poly.pdbx_seq_one_letter_code
_entity_poly.pdbx_strand_id
1 'polypeptide(L)'
;MPLFNWYNRYSINHEEIDTHHKKLFSIFNRLYEICLKNDKVDSFESVIDELVSYTDYHFKAEEQYMRTIGYKDIDNHITKHNYFKERVTQLKEKDSNADFQVCHELIVFLGNWLLHHVIEEDKKISLTGNKGKG
;
A
#
# COMPACT_ATOMS: atom_id res chain seq x y z
N MET A 1 1.79 -19.72 -2.76
CA MET A 1 1.85 -19.17 -1.41
C MET A 1 1.94 -17.66 -1.44
N PRO A 2 1.13 -16.95 -0.66
CA PRO A 2 1.25 -15.49 -0.64
C PRO A 2 2.54 -15.06 0.05
N LEU A 3 3.18 -14.03 -0.48
CA LEU A 3 4.39 -13.46 0.10
C LEU A 3 4.09 -12.72 1.39
N PHE A 4 2.97 -12.01 1.44
CA PHE A 4 2.51 -11.32 2.63
C PHE A 4 1.24 -11.94 3.18
N ASN A 5 1.24 -12.18 4.48
CA ASN A 5 0.06 -12.62 5.21
C ASN A 5 -0.38 -11.52 6.16
N TRP A 6 -1.69 -11.40 6.37
CA TRP A 6 -2.21 -10.47 7.35
C TRP A 6 -2.09 -11.06 8.75
N TYR A 7 -1.61 -10.26 9.69
CA TYR A 7 -1.57 -10.60 11.11
C TYR A 7 -2.29 -9.51 11.91
N ASN A 8 -2.91 -9.90 13.02
CA ASN A 8 -3.65 -8.96 13.86
C ASN A 8 -2.80 -7.81 14.40
N ARG A 9 -1.49 -8.05 14.55
CA ARG A 9 -0.57 -6.99 14.99
C ARG A 9 -0.46 -5.83 14.00
N TYR A 10 -0.92 -6.01 12.77
CA TYR A 10 -0.93 -4.95 11.75
C TYR A 10 -2.17 -4.07 11.85
N SER A 11 -3.16 -4.47 12.64
CA SER A 11 -4.39 -3.71 12.79
C SER A 11 -4.13 -2.36 13.45
N ILE A 12 -4.81 -1.33 12.96
CA ILE A 12 -4.81 -0.01 13.58
C ILE A 12 -6.10 0.24 14.36
N ASN A 13 -6.85 -0.81 14.66
CA ASN A 13 -8.12 -0.74 15.37
C ASN A 13 -9.16 0.11 14.64
N HIS A 14 -9.11 0.08 13.31
CA HIS A 14 -10.09 0.73 12.43
C HIS A 14 -10.45 -0.27 11.35
N GLU A 15 -11.63 -0.80 11.42
CA GLU A 15 -12.06 -1.91 10.57
C GLU A 15 -11.92 -1.60 9.08
N GLU A 16 -12.37 -0.42 8.65
CA GLU A 16 -12.29 -0.03 7.25
C GLU A 16 -10.84 0.06 6.76
N ILE A 17 -9.97 0.72 7.53
CA ILE A 17 -8.57 0.87 7.15
C ILE A 17 -7.87 -0.49 7.16
N ASP A 18 -8.16 -1.33 8.15
CA ASP A 18 -7.61 -2.69 8.20
C ASP A 18 -8.02 -3.50 6.97
N THR A 19 -9.26 -3.38 6.53
CA THR A 19 -9.74 -4.04 5.32
C THR A 19 -8.98 -3.55 4.08
N HIS A 20 -8.73 -2.24 4.00
CA HIS A 20 -7.93 -1.67 2.92
C HIS A 20 -6.51 -2.24 2.90
N HIS A 21 -5.88 -2.38 4.07
CA HIS A 21 -4.52 -2.93 4.16
C HIS A 21 -4.49 -4.39 3.73
N LYS A 22 -5.49 -5.17 4.11
CA LYS A 22 -5.61 -6.57 3.67
C LYS A 22 -5.72 -6.65 2.15
N LYS A 23 -6.48 -5.74 1.55
CA LYS A 23 -6.64 -5.69 0.10
C LYS A 23 -5.34 -5.32 -0.58
N LEU A 24 -4.58 -4.37 -0.03
CA LEU A 24 -3.28 -4.00 -0.57
C LEU A 24 -2.30 -5.18 -0.54
N PHE A 25 -2.30 -5.94 0.54
CA PHE A 25 -1.48 -7.16 0.62
C PHE A 25 -1.88 -8.17 -0.45
N SER A 26 -3.17 -8.32 -0.69
CA SER A 26 -3.68 -9.21 -1.72
C SER A 26 -3.23 -8.80 -3.13
N ILE A 27 -3.33 -7.51 -3.43
CA ILE A 27 -2.89 -6.96 -4.73
C ILE A 27 -1.38 -7.18 -4.90
N PHE A 28 -0.61 -6.92 -3.85
CA PHE A 28 0.83 -7.14 -3.88
C PHE A 28 1.17 -8.60 -4.15
N ASN A 29 0.48 -9.52 -3.48
CA ASN A 29 0.72 -10.96 -3.67
C ASN A 29 0.43 -11.38 -5.12
N ARG A 30 -0.63 -10.86 -5.73
CA ARG A 30 -0.96 -11.14 -7.12
C ARG A 30 0.13 -10.62 -8.06
N LEU A 31 0.59 -9.39 -7.81
CA LEU A 31 1.65 -8.79 -8.61
C LEU A 31 2.95 -9.58 -8.50
N TYR A 32 3.29 -10.01 -7.28
CA TYR A 32 4.46 -10.83 -7.04
C TYR A 32 4.41 -12.14 -7.84
N GLU A 33 3.25 -12.80 -7.85
CA GLU A 33 3.09 -14.04 -8.60
C GLU A 33 3.23 -13.83 -10.12
N ILE A 34 2.67 -12.73 -10.64
CA ILE A 34 2.82 -12.39 -12.05
C ILE A 34 4.30 -12.21 -12.40
N CYS A 35 5.03 -11.46 -11.58
CA CYS A 35 6.45 -11.20 -11.83
C CYS A 35 7.29 -12.46 -11.72
N LEU A 36 7.03 -13.29 -10.71
CA LEU A 36 7.82 -14.48 -10.43
C LEU A 36 7.59 -15.57 -11.47
N LYS A 37 6.34 -15.79 -11.85
CA LYS A 37 5.95 -16.90 -12.73
C LYS A 37 5.83 -16.49 -14.18
N ASN A 38 6.01 -15.22 -14.47
CA ASN A 38 5.74 -14.68 -15.80
C ASN A 38 4.35 -15.10 -16.29
N ASP A 39 3.40 -15.11 -15.36
CA ASP A 39 2.03 -15.53 -15.63
C ASP A 39 1.25 -14.37 -16.25
N LYS A 40 0.63 -14.64 -17.40
CA LYS A 40 -0.09 -13.61 -18.15
C LYS A 40 -1.61 -13.71 -18.00
N VAL A 41 -2.09 -14.51 -17.06
CA VAL A 41 -3.53 -14.65 -16.79
C VAL A 41 -4.14 -13.29 -16.47
N ASP A 42 -3.51 -12.58 -15.52
CA ASP A 42 -3.82 -11.16 -15.29
C ASP A 42 -2.65 -10.35 -15.83
N SER A 43 -2.90 -9.38 -16.70
CA SER A 43 -1.80 -8.60 -17.24
C SER A 43 -1.16 -7.77 -16.12
N PHE A 44 0.15 -7.64 -16.18
CA PHE A 44 0.92 -6.81 -15.25
C PHE A 44 0.33 -5.41 -15.17
N GLU A 45 0.03 -4.82 -16.32
CA GLU A 45 -0.52 -3.46 -16.39
C GLU A 45 -1.87 -3.35 -15.69
N SER A 46 -2.72 -4.36 -15.87
CA SER A 46 -4.06 -4.39 -15.25
C SER A 46 -3.96 -4.38 -13.72
N VAL A 47 -3.04 -5.17 -13.16
CA VAL A 47 -2.85 -5.23 -11.71
C VAL A 47 -2.24 -3.93 -11.18
N ILE A 48 -1.31 -3.32 -11.93
CA ILE A 48 -0.75 -2.02 -11.57
C ILE A 48 -1.85 -0.96 -11.54
N ASP A 49 -2.73 -0.95 -12.53
CA ASP A 49 -3.84 0.00 -12.57
C ASP A 49 -4.79 -0.19 -11.38
N GLU A 50 -5.05 -1.45 -11.02
CA GLU A 50 -5.84 -1.75 -9.83
C GLU A 50 -5.15 -1.23 -8.56
N LEU A 51 -3.83 -1.43 -8.46
CA LEU A 51 -3.05 -0.93 -7.33
C LEU A 51 -3.13 0.59 -7.22
N VAL A 52 -2.93 1.29 -8.32
CA VAL A 52 -2.96 2.77 -8.33
C VAL A 52 -4.33 3.27 -7.90
N SER A 53 -5.40 2.72 -8.48
CA SER A 53 -6.76 3.13 -8.14
C SER A 53 -7.08 2.84 -6.69
N TYR A 54 -6.71 1.67 -6.20
CA TYR A 54 -7.04 1.28 -4.83
C TYR A 54 -6.23 2.07 -3.82
N THR A 55 -4.95 2.34 -4.08
CA THR A 55 -4.15 3.15 -3.15
C THR A 55 -4.66 4.59 -3.09
N ASP A 56 -5.11 5.14 -4.20
CA ASP A 56 -5.70 6.48 -4.19
C ASP A 56 -6.94 6.52 -3.29
N TYR A 57 -7.82 5.55 -3.44
CA TYR A 57 -9.01 5.41 -2.60
C TYR A 57 -8.63 5.24 -1.13
N HIS A 58 -7.69 4.35 -0.85
CA HIS A 58 -7.24 4.06 0.50
C HIS A 58 -6.59 5.28 1.17
N PHE A 59 -5.71 5.98 0.44
CA PHE A 59 -5.01 7.13 0.99
C PHE A 59 -5.99 8.25 1.35
N LYS A 60 -7.00 8.48 0.52
CA LYS A 60 -8.03 9.47 0.82
C LYS A 60 -8.81 9.12 2.08
N ALA A 61 -9.17 7.85 2.23
CA ALA A 61 -9.89 7.39 3.42
C ALA A 61 -9.03 7.55 4.67
N GLU A 62 -7.76 7.18 4.59
CA GLU A 62 -6.83 7.29 5.72
C GLU A 62 -6.56 8.74 6.09
N GLU A 63 -6.37 9.61 5.09
CA GLU A 63 -6.16 11.04 5.33
C GLU A 63 -7.39 11.68 5.97
N GLN A 64 -8.58 11.28 5.55
CA GLN A 64 -9.80 11.75 6.19
C GLN A 64 -9.89 11.31 7.64
N TYR A 65 -9.53 10.06 7.92
CA TYR A 65 -9.52 9.55 9.28
C TYR A 65 -8.49 10.32 10.14
N MET A 66 -7.30 10.58 9.61
CA MET A 66 -6.28 11.34 10.32
C MET A 66 -6.77 12.75 10.66
N ARG A 67 -7.50 13.40 9.75
CA ARG A 67 -8.06 14.72 10.02
C ARG A 67 -9.11 14.65 11.12
N THR A 68 -9.94 13.63 11.09
CA THR A 68 -11.00 13.43 12.07
C THR A 68 -10.45 13.29 13.48
N ILE A 69 -9.34 12.56 13.65
CA ILE A 69 -8.75 12.36 14.98
C ILE A 69 -7.71 13.42 15.35
N GLY A 70 -7.44 14.38 14.46
CA GLY A 70 -6.45 15.43 14.73
C GLY A 70 -5.02 14.91 14.79
N TYR A 71 -4.66 13.98 13.91
CA TYR A 71 -3.33 13.40 13.90
C TYR A 71 -2.28 14.48 13.59
N LYS A 72 -1.33 14.69 14.51
CA LYS A 72 -0.39 15.79 14.43
C LYS A 72 0.60 15.68 13.30
N ASP A 73 1.00 14.46 12.95
CA ASP A 73 2.02 14.22 11.92
C ASP A 73 1.41 13.98 10.54
N ILE A 74 0.19 14.51 10.32
CA ILE A 74 -0.56 14.26 9.10
C ILE A 74 0.18 14.74 7.84
N ASP A 75 0.82 15.90 7.89
CA ASP A 75 1.51 16.43 6.71
C ASP A 75 2.65 15.54 6.27
N ASN A 76 3.42 15.02 7.22
CA ASN A 76 4.49 14.08 6.92
C ASN A 76 3.94 12.77 6.35
N HIS A 77 2.83 12.31 6.89
CA HIS A 77 2.18 11.09 6.42
C HIS A 77 1.67 11.23 4.98
N ILE A 78 1.05 12.37 4.68
CA ILE A 78 0.58 12.68 3.32
C ILE A 78 1.76 12.76 2.35
N THR A 79 2.89 13.32 2.77
CA THR A 79 4.10 13.35 1.95
C THR A 79 4.54 11.95 1.56
N LYS A 80 4.46 11.01 2.48
CA LYS A 80 4.79 9.61 2.21
C LYS A 80 3.81 8.96 1.23
N HIS A 81 2.52 9.28 1.32
CA HIS A 81 1.52 8.85 0.35
C HIS A 81 1.84 9.37 -1.05
N ASN A 82 2.19 10.64 -1.16
CA ASN A 82 2.51 11.26 -2.45
C ASN A 82 3.78 10.66 -3.05
N TYR A 83 4.77 10.36 -2.22
CA TYR A 83 5.99 9.70 -2.68
C TYR A 83 5.67 8.33 -3.29
N PHE A 84 4.80 7.56 -2.64
CA PHE A 84 4.39 6.27 -3.16
C PHE A 84 3.74 6.39 -4.53
N LYS A 85 2.78 7.31 -4.66
CA LYS A 85 2.07 7.53 -5.91
C LYS A 85 3.01 7.91 -7.05
N GLU A 86 3.94 8.81 -6.76
CA GLU A 86 4.91 9.27 -7.73
C GLU A 86 5.83 8.14 -8.17
N ARG A 87 6.32 7.36 -7.23
CA ARG A 87 7.24 6.27 -7.53
C ARG A 87 6.58 5.17 -8.36
N VAL A 88 5.36 4.79 -8.01
CA VAL A 88 4.62 3.77 -8.77
C VAL A 88 4.36 4.26 -10.20
N THR A 89 3.99 5.53 -10.35
CA THR A 89 3.77 6.13 -11.66
C THR A 89 5.04 6.10 -12.52
N GLN A 90 6.19 6.44 -11.92
CA GLN A 90 7.47 6.38 -12.61
C GLN A 90 7.80 4.97 -13.08
N LEU A 91 7.58 3.98 -12.21
CA LEU A 91 7.87 2.59 -12.57
C LEU A 91 6.93 2.07 -13.64
N LYS A 92 5.67 2.48 -13.60
CA LYS A 92 4.70 2.13 -14.62
C LYS A 92 5.09 2.69 -15.99
N GLU A 93 5.58 3.93 -16.02
CA GLU A 93 5.97 4.59 -17.27
C GLU A 93 7.23 3.99 -17.89
N LYS A 94 8.12 3.43 -17.08
CA LYS A 94 9.36 2.86 -17.57
C LYS A 94 9.16 1.70 -18.53
N ASP A 95 8.14 0.89 -18.31
CA ASP A 95 7.95 -0.30 -19.13
C ASP A 95 6.52 -0.78 -19.17
N SER A 96 5.92 -0.68 -20.37
CA SER A 96 4.59 -1.19 -20.62
C SER A 96 4.59 -2.70 -20.87
N ASN A 97 5.77 -3.35 -20.96
CA ASN A 97 5.89 -4.75 -21.34
C ASN A 97 6.29 -5.69 -20.22
N ALA A 98 6.24 -5.21 -18.97
CA ALA A 98 6.54 -6.02 -17.79
C ALA A 98 7.92 -6.69 -17.86
N ASP A 99 8.95 -5.89 -18.20
CA ASP A 99 10.33 -6.34 -18.16
C ASP A 99 10.63 -6.86 -16.74
N PHE A 100 11.37 -7.96 -16.67
CA PHE A 100 11.71 -8.59 -15.40
C PHE A 100 12.36 -7.59 -14.44
N GLN A 101 13.24 -6.73 -14.94
CA GLN A 101 13.93 -5.76 -14.08
C GLN A 101 12.95 -4.75 -13.49
N VAL A 102 12.01 -4.23 -14.28
CA VAL A 102 11.01 -3.29 -13.78
C VAL A 102 10.07 -3.98 -12.79
N CYS A 103 9.68 -5.22 -13.09
CA CYS A 103 8.90 -6.03 -12.17
C CYS A 103 9.61 -6.19 -10.83
N HIS A 104 10.90 -6.53 -10.89
CA HIS A 104 11.71 -6.70 -9.68
C HIS A 104 11.81 -5.41 -8.87
N GLU A 105 12.09 -4.29 -9.52
CA GLU A 105 12.17 -2.99 -8.84
C GLU A 105 10.84 -2.63 -8.16
N LEU A 106 9.73 -2.87 -8.87
CA LEU A 106 8.40 -2.57 -8.33
C LEU A 106 8.10 -3.45 -7.11
N ILE A 107 8.39 -4.74 -7.18
CA ILE A 107 8.14 -5.67 -6.08
C ILE A 107 8.97 -5.28 -4.86
N VAL A 108 10.24 -4.95 -5.03
CA VAL A 108 11.11 -4.53 -3.93
C VAL A 108 10.58 -3.24 -3.31
N PHE A 109 10.24 -2.26 -4.15
CA PHE A 109 9.71 -0.99 -3.66
C PHE A 109 8.41 -1.19 -2.88
N LEU A 110 7.44 -1.90 -3.46
CA LEU A 110 6.14 -2.11 -2.85
C LEU A 110 6.25 -2.90 -1.54
N GLY A 111 7.08 -3.95 -1.54
CA GLY A 111 7.26 -4.76 -0.34
C GLY A 111 7.82 -3.95 0.81
N ASN A 112 8.87 -3.18 0.56
CA ASN A 112 9.47 -2.32 1.57
C ASN A 112 8.49 -1.24 2.03
N TRP A 113 7.78 -0.63 1.09
CA TRP A 113 6.84 0.43 1.43
C TRP A 113 5.69 -0.09 2.28
N LEU A 114 5.11 -1.25 1.93
CA LEU A 114 4.04 -1.85 2.71
C LEU A 114 4.49 -2.19 4.13
N LEU A 115 5.70 -2.77 4.26
CA LEU A 115 6.22 -3.11 5.58
C LEU A 115 6.41 -1.87 6.45
N HIS A 116 7.04 -0.83 5.93
CA HIS A 116 7.33 0.35 6.73
C HIS A 116 6.10 1.23 6.93
N HIS A 117 5.29 1.43 5.88
CA HIS A 117 4.16 2.34 5.98
C HIS A 117 3.01 1.73 6.78
N VAL A 118 2.57 0.52 6.42
CA VAL A 118 1.43 -0.13 7.07
C VAL A 118 1.78 -0.51 8.50
N ILE A 119 2.93 -1.14 8.69
CA ILE A 119 3.29 -1.70 9.99
C ILE A 119 3.79 -0.62 10.95
N GLU A 120 4.54 0.37 10.47
CA GLU A 120 5.12 1.40 11.33
C GLU A 120 4.35 2.71 11.32
N GLU A 121 4.14 3.30 10.14
CA GLU A 121 3.55 4.65 10.06
C GLU A 121 2.06 4.64 10.40
N ASP A 122 1.30 3.70 9.86
CA ASP A 122 -0.13 3.64 10.12
C ASP A 122 -0.41 3.22 11.56
N LYS A 123 0.48 2.44 12.15
CA LYS A 123 0.36 2.07 13.56
C LYS A 123 0.44 3.29 14.49
N LYS A 124 1.21 4.31 14.10
CA LYS A 124 1.26 5.57 14.85
C LYS A 124 -0.09 6.26 14.91
N ILE A 125 -0.87 6.15 13.85
CA ILE A 125 -2.24 6.68 13.79
C ILE A 125 -3.10 5.98 14.84
N SER A 126 -2.98 4.67 14.94
CA SER A 126 -3.70 3.88 15.94
C SER A 126 -3.42 4.35 17.36
N LEU A 127 -2.15 4.59 17.66
CA LEU A 127 -1.76 5.05 19.01
C LEU A 127 -2.39 6.40 19.32
N THR A 128 -2.42 7.32 18.36
CA THR A 128 -3.04 8.64 18.54
C THR A 128 -4.54 8.51 18.74
N GLY A 129 -5.21 7.71 17.92
CA GLY A 129 -6.65 7.49 18.04
C GLY A 129 -7.03 6.89 19.38
N ASN A 130 -6.26 5.94 19.89
CA ASN A 130 -6.49 5.33 21.19
C ASN A 130 -6.32 6.35 22.33
N LYS A 131 -5.34 7.21 22.24
CA LYS A 131 -5.13 8.27 23.23
C LYS A 131 -6.27 9.27 23.22
N GLY A 132 -6.85 9.55 22.05
CA GLY A 132 -7.97 10.46 21.91
C GLY A 132 -9.25 9.94 22.56
N LYS A 133 -9.33 8.66 22.84
CA LYS A 133 -10.48 8.04 23.48
C LYS A 133 -10.36 7.97 25.00
N GLY A 134 -9.20 8.31 25.52
CA GLY A 134 -8.93 8.22 26.96
C GLY A 134 -9.47 9.37 27.80
#